data_6c4a623ce091827b8c0686579249f6c0
#
_entry.id   6c4a623ce091827b8c0686579249f6c0
#
_cell.length_a   1.000
_cell.length_b   1.000
_cell.length_c   1.000
_cell.angle_alpha   90.00
_cell.angle_beta   90.00
_cell.angle_gamma   90.00
#
_symmetry.space_group_name_H-M   'P 1'
#
loop_
_entity.id
_entity.type
_entity.pdbx_description
1 polymer ?
#
loop_
_entity_poly.entity_id
_entity_poly.type
_entity_poly.pdbx_seq_one_letter_code
_entity_poly.pdbx_strand_id
1 'polypeptide(L)' 'MTYLEQRLSKDDCPYCGESIELLIDISMDSQEYIEDCSVCCCPIQVSVSINEDGTPTLILSDENS' A
#
# COMPACT_ATOMS: atom_id res chain seq x y z
N MET A 1 12.54 -22.51 6.44
CA MET A 1 11.40 -21.68 6.49
C MET A 1 11.40 -20.67 5.36
N THR A 2 10.26 -20.44 4.90
CA THR A 2 10.10 -19.50 3.80
C THR A 2 9.97 -18.11 4.35
N TYR A 3 10.70 -17.23 3.79
CA TYR A 3 10.46 -15.86 4.17
C TYR A 3 9.96 -15.11 2.95
N LEU A 4 9.17 -14.10 3.22
CA LEU A 4 8.58 -13.30 2.18
C LEU A 4 9.24 -11.95 2.15
N GLU A 5 9.48 -11.45 0.96
CA GLU A 5 10.05 -10.13 0.83
C GLU A 5 8.94 -9.11 0.93
N GLN A 6 8.34 -9.07 2.11
CA GLN A 6 7.24 -8.17 2.39
C GLN A 6 7.68 -7.16 3.43
N ARG A 7 7.15 -5.98 3.30
CA ARG A 7 7.43 -4.90 4.22
C ARG A 7 6.11 -4.30 4.68
N LEU A 8 6.01 -4.06 5.97
CA LEU A 8 4.84 -3.42 6.53
C LEU A 8 5.01 -1.92 6.39
N SER A 9 4.07 -1.28 5.73
CA SER A 9 4.07 0.17 5.56
C SER A 9 2.81 0.76 6.15
N LYS A 10 2.94 1.95 6.68
CA LYS A 10 1.81 2.68 7.23
C LYS A 10 1.56 3.92 6.39
N ASP A 11 0.30 4.21 6.17
CA ASP A 11 -0.08 5.41 5.45
C ASP A 11 -1.48 5.80 5.89
N ASP A 12 -1.89 6.99 5.52
CA ASP A 12 -3.19 7.49 5.92
C ASP A 12 -4.23 7.14 4.87
N CYS A 13 -5.39 6.71 5.34
CA CYS A 13 -6.51 6.44 4.47
C CYS A 13 -6.94 7.74 3.79
N PRO A 14 -7.11 7.74 2.46
CA PRO A 14 -7.52 8.97 1.76
C PRO A 14 -8.97 9.36 2.00
N TYR A 15 -9.74 8.48 2.65
CA TYR A 15 -11.14 8.79 2.94
C TYR A 15 -11.33 9.30 4.36
N CYS A 16 -10.81 8.57 5.35
CA CYS A 16 -11.06 8.91 6.74
C CYS A 16 -9.86 9.49 7.46
N GLY A 17 -8.68 9.41 6.87
CA GLY A 17 -7.47 9.98 7.46
C GLY A 17 -6.82 9.15 8.55
N GLU A 18 -7.33 7.95 8.81
CA GLU A 18 -6.77 7.09 9.83
C GLU A 18 -5.56 6.34 9.30
N SER A 19 -4.61 6.07 10.18
CA SER A 19 -3.43 5.30 9.80
C SER A 19 -3.81 3.85 9.59
N ILE A 20 -3.39 3.31 8.46
CA ILE A 20 -3.62 1.91 8.14
C ILE A 20 -2.30 1.26 7.81
N GLU A 21 -2.24 -0.04 7.97
CA GLU A 21 -1.04 -0.81 7.69
C GLU A 21 -1.25 -1.66 6.45
N LEU A 22 -0.26 -1.66 5.59
CA LEU A 22 -0.31 -2.39 4.33
C LEU A 22 0.92 -3.25 4.20
N LEU A 23 0.72 -4.47 3.72
CA LEU A 23 1.84 -5.35 3.40
C LEU A 23 2.22 -5.17 1.95
N ILE A 24 3.46 -4.83 1.73
CA ILE A 24 3.97 -4.57 0.39
C ILE A 24 4.98 -5.64 0.02
N ASP A 25 4.80 -6.21 -1.15
CA ASP A 25 5.73 -7.21 -1.66
C ASP A 25 6.83 -6.49 -2.42
N ILE A 26 8.01 -6.41 -1.81
CA ILE A 26 9.12 -5.67 -2.39
C ILE A 26 9.89 -6.46 -3.43
N SER A 27 9.47 -7.69 -3.70
CA SER A 27 10.09 -8.47 -4.76
C SER A 27 9.59 -8.07 -6.14
N MET A 28 8.55 -7.25 -6.22
CA MET A 28 8.01 -6.77 -7.48
C MET A 28 8.41 -5.32 -7.70
N ASP A 29 8.72 -4.98 -8.95
CA ASP A 29 9.14 -3.63 -9.29
C ASP A 29 8.02 -2.62 -9.10
N SER A 30 6.80 -3.02 -9.42
CA SER A 30 5.64 -2.16 -9.22
C SER A 30 4.40 -3.04 -9.10
N GLN A 31 3.42 -2.55 -8.39
CA GLN A 31 2.17 -3.28 -8.24
C GLN A 31 1.04 -2.31 -7.93
N GLU A 32 -0.15 -2.70 -8.35
CA GLU A 32 -1.36 -1.91 -8.07
C GLU A 32 -2.45 -2.86 -7.65
N TYR A 33 -3.19 -2.48 -6.62
CA TYR A 33 -4.27 -3.31 -6.13
C TYR A 33 -5.21 -2.46 -5.30
N ILE A 34 -6.34 -3.04 -4.94
CA ILE A 34 -7.35 -2.37 -4.12
C ILE A 34 -7.30 -2.98 -2.72
N GLU A 35 -7.24 -2.13 -1.72
CA GLU A 35 -7.24 -2.54 -0.32
C GLU A 35 -8.34 -1.82 0.42
N ASP A 36 -9.06 -2.54 1.24
CA ASP A 36 -10.15 -1.93 2.01
C ASP A 36 -9.61 -1.29 3.28
N CYS A 37 -10.07 -0.09 3.56
CA CYS A 37 -9.70 0.56 4.80
C CYS A 37 -10.34 -0.21 5.97
N SER A 38 -9.55 -0.44 7.02
CA SER A 38 -10.05 -1.18 8.17
C SER A 38 -10.92 -0.32 9.07
N VAL A 39 -11.00 0.97 8.82
CA VAL A 39 -11.79 1.89 9.65
C VAL A 39 -13.08 2.28 8.94
N CYS A 40 -12.99 2.79 7.72
CA CYS A 40 -14.17 3.26 7.00
C CYS A 40 -14.64 2.27 5.95
N CYS A 41 -13.93 1.19 5.72
CA CYS A 41 -14.28 0.12 4.79
C CYS A 41 -14.42 0.59 3.35
N CYS A 42 -13.78 1.67 2.98
CA CYS A 42 -13.81 2.17 1.61
C CYS A 42 -12.65 1.58 0.82
N PRO A 43 -12.85 1.31 -0.47
CA PRO A 43 -11.78 0.76 -1.30
C PRO A 43 -10.72 1.80 -1.61
N ILE A 44 -9.48 1.46 -1.31
CA ILE A 44 -8.35 2.35 -1.52
C ILE A 44 -7.53 1.80 -2.69
N GLN A 45 -7.24 2.66 -3.64
CA GLN A 45 -6.39 2.28 -4.74
C GLN A 45 -4.93 2.43 -4.30
N VAL A 46 -4.21 1.31 -4.26
CA VAL A 46 -2.84 1.28 -3.78
C VAL A 46 -1.91 1.10 -4.95
N SER A 47 -0.92 1.96 -5.02
CA SER A 47 0.09 1.92 -6.07
C SER A 47 1.44 1.87 -5.41
N VAL A 48 2.24 0.86 -5.74
CA VAL A 48 3.56 0.67 -5.14
C VAL A 48 4.60 0.62 -6.25
N SER A 49 5.67 1.37 -6.08
CA SER A 49 6.81 1.34 -6.99
C SER A 49 8.07 1.14 -6.16
N ILE A 50 8.96 0.31 -6.65
CA ILE A 50 10.24 0.09 -5.97
C ILE A 50 11.28 0.94 -6.66
N ASN A 51 11.97 1.77 -5.88
CA ASN A 51 13.00 2.67 -6.40
C ASN A 51 14.29 1.89 -6.66
N GLU A 52 15.23 2.53 -7.32
CA GLU A 52 16.49 1.90 -7.67
C GLU A 52 17.26 1.43 -6.45
N ASP A 53 17.12 2.14 -5.34
CA ASP A 53 17.81 1.77 -4.11
C ASP A 53 17.06 0.73 -3.29
N GLY A 54 15.93 0.25 -3.80
CA GLY A 54 15.16 -0.79 -3.15
C GLY A 54 14.09 -0.30 -2.20
N THR A 55 13.91 1.01 -2.08
CA THR A 55 12.87 1.53 -1.20
C THR A 55 11.54 1.62 -1.94
N PRO A 56 10.44 1.27 -1.28
CA PRO A 56 9.13 1.35 -1.92
C PRO A 56 8.55 2.75 -1.84
N THR A 57 7.88 3.15 -2.91
CA THR A 57 7.07 4.35 -2.93
C THR A 57 5.62 3.93 -2.94
N LEU A 58 4.88 4.39 -1.95
CA LEU A 58 3.50 4.00 -1.77
C LEU A 58 2.58 5.19 -2.01
N ILE A 59 1.61 4.99 -2.88
CA ILE A 59 0.63 6.03 -3.20
C ILE A 59 -0.76 5.47 -2.98
N LEU A 60 -1.53 6.14 -2.17
CA LEU A 60 -2.92 5.76 -1.90
C LEU A 60 -3.84 6.81 -2.50
N SER A 61 -4.88 6.35 -3.16
CA SER A 61 -5.88 7.25 -3.74
C SER A 61 -7.26 6.72 -3.46
N ASP A 62 -8.24 7.62 -3.42
CA ASP A 62 -9.62 7.19 -3.40
C ASP A 62 -10.04 6.86 -4.82
N GLU A 63 -11.15 6.14 -4.96
CA GLU A 63 -11.54 5.70 -6.29
C GLU A 63 -12.15 6.80 -7.14
N ASN A 64 -12.36 7.97 -6.57
CA ASN A 64 -12.90 9.12 -7.27
C ASN A 64 -11.84 10.15 -7.66
N SER A 65 -10.59 9.87 -7.35
CA SER A 65 -9.54 10.85 -7.65
C SER A 65 -8.89 10.58 -8.99
#